data_82f1b9f480e1c5e579477cabc4f618cd
#
_entry.id   82f1b9f480e1c5e579477cabc4f618cd
#
_cell.length_a   1.000
_cell.length_b   1.000
_cell.length_c   1.000
_cell.angle_alpha   90.00
_cell.angle_beta   90.00
_cell.angle_gamma   90.00
#
_symmetry.space_group_name_H-M   'P 1'
#
loop_
_entity.id
_entity.type
_entity.pdbx_description
1 polymer ?
#
loop_
_entity_poly.entity_id
_entity_poly.type
_entity_poly.pdbx_seq_one_letter_code
_entity_poly.pdbx_strand_id
1 'polypeptide(L)'
;LDTEFLQVITSMHSCDFQKPSQNLVNAYKTVNGLPEFSDYNKADYNANTDKVDPRLYHTVALPGVPYKYDKKNIFDESWTRNKAVYGLYSSLKENVALNDPSSVLIDPFRANTKNKIVIRYADVVLMRAEALIELDREKEALPLINEIRERAKKSTGLIDYAENVDIALYVDNVNCNWTKPYAREALRWERRLELAMESQRFFDLVRWGIADSVINTFYKEEAPKRTYYEDAHFEKNRAEYVPIPQQQINFSKQVYKQNYGY
;
A
#
# COMPACT_ATOMS: atom_id res chain seq x y z
N LEU A 1 -6.56 14.49 -30.81
CA LEU A 1 -6.30 13.30 -29.99
C LEU A 1 -7.50 13.11 -29.10
N ASP A 2 -8.20 12.00 -29.27
CA ASP A 2 -9.42 11.69 -28.53
C ASP A 2 -9.20 11.74 -27.04
N THR A 3 -10.17 12.27 -26.32
CA THR A 3 -10.18 12.34 -24.84
C THR A 3 -9.98 10.96 -24.21
N GLU A 4 -10.47 9.90 -24.85
CA GLU A 4 -10.27 8.51 -24.43
C GLU A 4 -8.79 8.08 -24.52
N PHE A 5 -8.08 8.46 -25.59
CA PHE A 5 -6.66 8.13 -25.72
C PHE A 5 -5.81 8.85 -24.67
N LEU A 6 -6.17 10.10 -24.34
CA LEU A 6 -5.54 10.85 -23.25
C LEU A 6 -5.84 10.23 -21.87
N GLN A 7 -7.05 9.69 -21.66
CA GLN A 7 -7.39 8.95 -20.43
C GLN A 7 -6.54 7.67 -20.28
N VAL A 8 -6.39 6.90 -21.34
CA VAL A 8 -5.55 5.70 -21.35
C VAL A 8 -4.09 6.04 -21.05
N ILE A 9 -3.55 7.13 -21.61
CA ILE A 9 -2.17 7.57 -21.33
C ILE A 9 -2.03 8.08 -19.90
N THR A 10 -3.03 8.74 -19.33
CA THR A 10 -2.98 9.22 -17.93
C THR A 10 -3.09 8.09 -16.91
N SER A 11 -3.80 7.02 -17.24
CA SER A 11 -3.82 5.80 -16.42
C SER A 11 -2.53 4.97 -16.53
N MET A 12 -1.76 5.16 -17.59
CA MET A 12 -0.45 4.53 -17.81
C MET A 12 0.69 5.15 -16.97
N HIS A 13 0.40 5.80 -15.87
CA HIS A 13 1.38 6.50 -15.04
C HIS A 13 2.54 5.63 -14.53
N SER A 14 2.43 4.34 -14.66
CA SER A 14 3.50 3.40 -14.31
C SER A 14 3.69 2.31 -15.37
N CYS A 15 3.17 2.48 -16.58
CA CYS A 15 3.18 1.40 -17.58
C CYS A 15 2.68 0.07 -16.99
N ASP A 16 1.68 0.12 -16.10
CA ASP A 16 1.18 -0.99 -15.28
C ASP A 16 2.19 -1.54 -14.24
N PHE A 17 3.23 -0.79 -13.90
CA PHE A 17 4.08 -1.05 -12.74
C PHE A 17 3.44 -0.51 -11.46
N GLN A 18 3.85 -1.05 -10.29
CA GLN A 18 3.37 -0.66 -8.95
C GLN A 18 1.84 -0.71 -8.83
N LYS A 19 1.22 -1.74 -9.39
CA LYS A 19 -0.21 -1.98 -9.24
C LYS A 19 -0.55 -2.52 -7.85
N PRO A 20 -1.62 -2.04 -7.21
CA PRO A 20 -2.14 -2.66 -5.99
C PRO A 20 -2.53 -4.11 -6.25
N SER A 21 -2.13 -5.01 -5.37
CA SER A 21 -2.55 -6.41 -5.41
C SER A 21 -3.95 -6.61 -4.82
N GLN A 22 -4.59 -7.73 -5.12
CA GLN A 22 -5.82 -8.13 -4.45
C GLN A 22 -5.61 -8.28 -2.94
N ASN A 23 -4.48 -8.84 -2.54
CA ASN A 23 -4.08 -8.96 -1.14
C ASN A 23 -4.04 -7.60 -0.41
N LEU A 24 -3.56 -6.53 -1.07
CA LEU A 24 -3.61 -5.18 -0.49
C LEU A 24 -5.05 -4.66 -0.36
N VAL A 25 -5.88 -4.84 -1.39
CA VAL A 25 -7.29 -4.42 -1.33
C VAL A 25 -8.03 -5.14 -0.21
N ASN A 26 -7.83 -6.46 -0.09
CA ASN A 26 -8.40 -7.26 0.98
C ASN A 26 -7.94 -6.81 2.38
N ALA A 27 -6.72 -6.28 2.50
CA ALA A 27 -6.18 -5.79 3.78
C ALA A 27 -6.94 -4.57 4.34
N TYR A 28 -7.68 -3.85 3.51
CA TYR A 28 -8.52 -2.74 3.96
C TYR A 28 -9.87 -3.17 4.52
N LYS A 29 -10.24 -4.45 4.43
CA LYS A 29 -11.49 -4.94 5.05
C LYS A 29 -11.48 -4.75 6.56
N THR A 30 -12.64 -4.44 7.11
CA THR A 30 -12.81 -4.19 8.53
C THR A 30 -13.99 -4.97 9.10
N VAL A 31 -13.86 -5.34 10.36
CA VAL A 31 -14.96 -5.87 11.19
C VAL A 31 -15.14 -4.94 12.38
N ASN A 32 -16.32 -4.38 12.53
CA ASN A 32 -16.60 -3.36 13.55
C ASN A 32 -15.59 -2.19 13.51
N GLY A 33 -15.17 -1.80 12.30
CA GLY A 33 -14.23 -0.71 12.06
C GLY A 33 -12.77 -1.02 12.37
N LEU A 34 -12.40 -2.22 12.77
CA LEU A 34 -11.02 -2.64 13.00
C LEU A 34 -10.52 -3.59 11.91
N PRO A 35 -9.21 -3.59 11.58
CA PRO A 35 -8.65 -4.51 10.60
C PRO A 35 -8.76 -5.98 11.05
N GLU A 36 -9.01 -6.87 10.11
CA GLU A 36 -8.91 -8.31 10.32
C GLU A 36 -7.47 -8.77 10.10
N PHE A 37 -6.67 -8.89 11.15
CA PHE A 37 -5.24 -9.20 11.03
C PHE A 37 -4.94 -10.55 10.36
N SER A 38 -5.72 -11.58 10.63
CA SER A 38 -5.48 -12.95 10.16
C SER A 38 -6.36 -13.36 8.98
N ASP A 39 -7.60 -12.90 8.95
CA ASP A 39 -8.64 -13.46 8.07
C ASP A 39 -8.94 -12.59 6.85
N TYR A 40 -8.31 -11.43 6.75
CA TYR A 40 -8.55 -10.41 5.72
C TYR A 40 -8.50 -10.95 4.28
N ASN A 41 -7.68 -11.98 4.02
CA ASN A 41 -7.42 -12.50 2.66
C ASN A 41 -8.11 -13.84 2.35
N LYS A 42 -9.03 -14.31 3.21
CA LYS A 42 -9.81 -15.55 2.99
C LYS A 42 -10.76 -15.45 1.80
N ALA A 43 -11.26 -14.26 1.51
CA ALA A 43 -12.09 -13.97 0.37
C ALA A 43 -11.73 -12.61 -0.23
N ASP A 44 -11.90 -12.47 -1.53
CA ASP A 44 -11.66 -11.21 -2.22
C ASP A 44 -12.72 -10.18 -1.83
N TYR A 45 -12.27 -8.92 -1.75
CA TYR A 45 -13.12 -7.79 -1.43
C TYR A 45 -14.34 -7.70 -2.35
N ASN A 46 -15.51 -7.55 -1.75
CA ASN A 46 -16.78 -7.32 -2.41
C ASN A 46 -17.43 -6.04 -1.86
N ALA A 47 -17.55 -5.04 -2.70
CA ALA A 47 -18.09 -3.72 -2.31
C ALA A 47 -19.53 -3.75 -1.77
N ASN A 48 -20.31 -4.79 -2.11
CA ASN A 48 -21.71 -4.90 -1.66
C ASN A 48 -21.85 -5.50 -0.25
N THR A 49 -20.86 -6.25 0.22
CA THR A 49 -20.93 -6.99 1.48
C THR A 49 -19.91 -6.58 2.51
N ASP A 50 -18.73 -6.16 2.06
CA ASP A 50 -17.61 -5.91 2.94
C ASP A 50 -17.54 -4.45 3.38
N LYS A 51 -17.25 -4.24 4.64
CA LYS A 51 -16.87 -2.94 5.17
C LYS A 51 -15.37 -2.74 5.05
N VAL A 52 -14.93 -1.49 4.79
CA VAL A 52 -13.53 -1.16 4.55
C VAL A 52 -13.10 0.11 5.25
N ASP A 53 -11.81 0.16 5.57
CA ASP A 53 -11.14 1.38 5.99
C ASP A 53 -11.18 2.42 4.83
N PRO A 54 -11.56 3.68 5.10
CA PRO A 54 -11.67 4.73 4.06
C PRO A 54 -10.38 4.95 3.26
N ARG A 55 -9.23 4.62 3.83
CA ARG A 55 -7.93 4.73 3.13
C ARG A 55 -7.85 3.87 1.87
N LEU A 56 -8.69 2.83 1.72
CA LEU A 56 -8.83 2.10 0.46
C LEU A 56 -9.10 3.06 -0.71
N TYR A 57 -10.11 3.91 -0.56
CA TYR A 57 -10.55 4.86 -1.59
C TYR A 57 -9.59 6.04 -1.83
N HIS A 58 -8.64 6.26 -0.92
CA HIS A 58 -7.57 7.25 -1.08
C HIS A 58 -6.29 6.65 -1.68
N THR A 59 -6.17 5.33 -1.67
CA THR A 59 -4.95 4.62 -2.09
C THR A 59 -5.12 3.89 -3.41
N VAL A 60 -6.28 3.28 -3.63
CA VAL A 60 -6.55 2.36 -4.75
C VAL A 60 -7.68 2.90 -5.62
N ALA A 61 -7.42 3.01 -6.92
CA ALA A 61 -8.46 3.19 -7.92
C ALA A 61 -9.16 1.85 -8.14
N LEU A 62 -10.45 1.82 -7.79
CA LEU A 62 -11.32 0.65 -7.92
C LEU A 62 -12.22 0.83 -9.14
N PRO A 63 -12.47 -0.22 -9.95
CA PRO A 63 -13.42 -0.15 -11.06
C PRO A 63 -14.80 0.34 -10.59
N GLY A 64 -15.40 1.25 -11.36
CA GLY A 64 -16.70 1.84 -11.04
C GLY A 64 -16.65 2.98 -10.02
N VAL A 65 -15.48 3.37 -9.52
CA VAL A 65 -15.31 4.40 -8.49
C VAL A 65 -14.70 5.67 -9.08
N PRO A 66 -15.09 6.89 -8.61
CA PRO A 66 -14.50 8.14 -9.04
C PRO A 66 -12.96 8.17 -8.90
N TYR A 67 -12.26 8.49 -9.97
CA TYR A 67 -10.82 8.62 -9.96
C TYR A 67 -10.40 9.97 -9.37
N LYS A 68 -9.57 9.95 -8.32
CA LYS A 68 -9.13 11.17 -7.64
C LYS A 68 -10.28 12.09 -7.21
N TYR A 69 -11.39 11.48 -6.72
CA TYR A 69 -12.59 12.16 -6.23
C TYR A 69 -13.43 12.87 -7.31
N ASP A 70 -13.04 12.79 -8.58
CA ASP A 70 -13.80 13.40 -9.67
C ASP A 70 -14.92 12.47 -10.14
N LYS A 71 -16.16 12.78 -9.74
CA LYS A 71 -17.36 12.02 -10.10
C LYS A 71 -17.65 11.97 -11.61
N LYS A 72 -16.97 12.79 -12.42
CA LYS A 72 -17.09 12.76 -13.89
C LYS A 72 -16.11 11.76 -14.52
N ASN A 73 -15.07 11.38 -13.79
CA ASN A 73 -14.06 10.45 -14.24
C ASN A 73 -14.12 9.18 -13.41
N ILE A 74 -14.84 8.19 -13.90
CA ILE A 74 -14.98 6.88 -13.23
C ILE A 74 -13.85 5.98 -13.70
N PHE A 75 -13.10 5.40 -12.76
CA PHE A 75 -12.06 4.44 -13.09
C PHE A 75 -12.67 3.16 -13.66
N ASP A 76 -12.16 2.72 -14.79
CA ASP A 76 -12.58 1.51 -15.47
C ASP A 76 -11.43 0.52 -15.64
N GLU A 77 -11.75 -0.77 -15.62
CA GLU A 77 -10.74 -1.83 -15.77
C GLU A 77 -10.00 -1.81 -17.13
N SER A 78 -10.61 -1.21 -18.16
CA SER A 78 -9.99 -1.01 -19.48
C SER A 78 -8.79 -0.06 -19.44
N TRP A 79 -8.63 0.71 -18.36
CA TRP A 79 -7.45 1.56 -18.14
C TRP A 79 -6.18 0.73 -17.86
N THR A 80 -6.32 -0.56 -17.58
CA THR A 80 -5.20 -1.50 -17.44
C THR A 80 -4.96 -2.21 -18.78
N ARG A 81 -3.73 -2.17 -19.30
CA ARG A 81 -3.36 -2.77 -20.60
C ARG A 81 -3.69 -4.26 -20.69
N ASN A 82 -3.43 -4.99 -19.62
CA ASN A 82 -3.72 -6.41 -19.52
C ASN A 82 -4.07 -6.78 -18.08
N LYS A 83 -5.38 -6.85 -17.81
CA LYS A 83 -5.87 -7.14 -16.46
C LYS A 83 -5.51 -8.54 -15.94
N ALA A 84 -5.32 -9.50 -16.83
CA ALA A 84 -4.90 -10.85 -16.43
C ALA A 84 -3.47 -10.87 -15.88
N VAL A 85 -2.61 -9.99 -16.40
CA VAL A 85 -1.22 -9.86 -15.94
C VAL A 85 -1.13 -8.86 -14.79
N TYR A 86 -1.67 -7.64 -14.95
CA TYR A 86 -1.42 -6.53 -14.04
C TYR A 86 -2.51 -6.30 -12.98
N GLY A 87 -3.65 -6.98 -13.08
CA GLY A 87 -4.78 -6.82 -12.18
C GLY A 87 -5.73 -5.68 -12.54
N LEU A 88 -6.77 -5.54 -11.71
CA LEU A 88 -7.87 -4.62 -11.96
C LEU A 88 -7.63 -3.21 -11.43
N TYR A 89 -6.66 -3.03 -10.52
CA TYR A 89 -6.53 -1.83 -9.71
C TYR A 89 -5.41 -0.91 -10.22
N SER A 90 -5.49 0.38 -9.88
CA SER A 90 -4.39 1.33 -10.08
C SER A 90 -4.12 2.11 -8.78
N SER A 91 -2.88 2.62 -8.64
CA SER A 91 -2.56 3.46 -7.50
C SER A 91 -3.16 4.86 -7.67
N LEU A 92 -3.75 5.40 -6.60
CA LEU A 92 -4.11 6.81 -6.53
C LEU A 92 -2.98 7.66 -5.96
N LYS A 93 -2.07 7.06 -5.17
CA LYS A 93 -0.93 7.79 -4.60
C LYS A 93 0.11 8.11 -5.67
N GLU A 94 0.83 9.20 -5.49
CA GLU A 94 1.81 9.76 -6.43
C GLU A 94 1.22 10.23 -7.78
N ASN A 95 -0.04 9.97 -8.06
CA ASN A 95 -0.76 10.44 -9.23
C ASN A 95 -1.50 11.76 -8.94
N VAL A 96 -1.79 12.49 -10.00
CA VAL A 96 -2.61 13.70 -9.99
C VAL A 96 -3.95 13.46 -10.69
N ALA A 97 -4.92 14.34 -10.49
CA ALA A 97 -6.17 14.29 -11.23
C ALA A 97 -5.92 14.48 -12.74
N LEU A 98 -6.85 14.02 -13.59
CA LEU A 98 -6.68 14.08 -15.05
C LEU A 98 -6.44 15.49 -15.60
N ASN A 99 -7.09 16.47 -14.99
CA ASN A 99 -7.01 17.88 -15.39
C ASN A 99 -6.17 18.73 -14.41
N ASP A 100 -5.29 18.10 -13.66
CA ASP A 100 -4.43 18.81 -12.73
C ASP A 100 -3.46 19.74 -13.47
N PRO A 101 -3.36 21.03 -13.13
CA PRO A 101 -2.49 21.98 -13.81
C PRO A 101 -1.00 21.65 -13.66
N SER A 102 -0.62 20.83 -12.68
CA SER A 102 0.75 20.33 -12.52
C SER A 102 1.12 19.25 -13.54
N SER A 103 0.14 18.69 -14.27
CA SER A 103 0.36 17.63 -15.26
C SER A 103 0.83 18.19 -16.58
N VAL A 104 1.94 17.67 -17.09
CA VAL A 104 2.54 18.04 -18.39
C VAL A 104 2.68 16.82 -19.28
N LEU A 105 2.32 16.94 -20.55
CA LEU A 105 2.60 15.91 -21.55
C LEU A 105 4.04 16.12 -22.05
N ILE A 106 4.87 15.10 -21.82
CA ILE A 106 6.21 14.97 -22.40
C ILE A 106 6.17 13.71 -23.25
N ASP A 107 5.85 13.89 -24.55
CA ASP A 107 5.59 12.77 -25.45
C ASP A 107 6.69 11.69 -25.41
N PRO A 108 6.35 10.41 -25.24
CA PRO A 108 5.02 9.82 -25.11
C PRO A 108 4.52 9.72 -23.64
N PHE A 109 5.13 10.40 -22.71
CA PHE A 109 4.88 10.25 -21.28
C PHE A 109 4.18 11.49 -20.69
N ARG A 110 3.46 11.29 -19.59
CA ARG A 110 3.02 12.39 -18.74
C ARG A 110 3.91 12.49 -17.52
N ALA A 111 4.29 13.71 -17.20
CA ALA A 111 4.96 14.06 -15.95
C ALA A 111 4.06 15.00 -15.14
N ASN A 112 4.35 15.16 -13.88
CA ASN A 112 3.74 16.18 -13.05
C ASN A 112 4.82 16.90 -12.21
N THR A 113 4.52 18.12 -11.81
CA THR A 113 5.42 18.96 -11.00
C THR A 113 5.16 18.83 -9.51
N LYS A 114 4.34 17.87 -9.10
CA LYS A 114 4.07 17.57 -7.69
C LYS A 114 5.37 17.20 -6.99
N ASN A 115 5.60 17.79 -5.81
CA ASN A 115 6.73 17.41 -4.98
C ASN A 115 6.64 15.94 -4.58
N LYS A 116 7.73 15.20 -4.76
CA LYS A 116 7.82 13.82 -4.28
C LYS A 116 7.96 13.82 -2.76
N ILE A 117 7.05 13.12 -2.10
CA ILE A 117 7.06 12.97 -0.65
C ILE A 117 8.03 11.83 -0.31
N VAL A 118 9.11 12.15 0.41
CA VAL A 118 10.08 11.15 0.89
C VAL A 118 9.68 10.64 2.27
N ILE A 119 9.34 11.55 3.18
CA ILE A 119 8.85 11.26 4.53
C ILE A 119 7.67 12.19 4.80
N ARG A 120 6.63 11.70 5.44
CA ARG A 120 5.48 12.50 5.86
C ARG A 120 5.18 12.30 7.35
N TYR A 121 4.47 13.26 7.94
CA TYR A 121 4.19 13.29 9.37
C TYR A 121 3.60 11.98 9.92
N ALA A 122 2.69 11.35 9.19
CA ALA A 122 2.11 10.06 9.59
C ALA A 122 3.15 8.95 9.80
N ASP A 123 4.19 8.89 8.95
CA ASP A 123 5.29 7.94 9.11
C ASP A 123 6.07 8.20 10.40
N VAL A 124 6.37 9.48 10.69
CA VAL A 124 7.08 9.87 11.93
C VAL A 124 6.26 9.53 13.18
N VAL A 125 4.95 9.77 13.16
CA VAL A 125 4.05 9.41 14.26
C VAL A 125 4.04 7.91 14.49
N LEU A 126 3.96 7.12 13.42
CA LEU A 126 3.96 5.65 13.51
C LEU A 126 5.33 5.10 13.92
N MET A 127 6.45 5.71 13.50
CA MET A 127 7.79 5.35 14.01
C MET A 127 7.90 5.60 15.53
N ARG A 128 7.37 6.73 16.00
CA ARG A 128 7.32 7.04 17.43
C ARG A 128 6.48 6.02 18.20
N ALA A 129 5.30 5.68 17.67
CA ALA A 129 4.43 4.67 18.27
C ALA A 129 5.12 3.30 18.35
N GLU A 130 5.85 2.90 17.32
CA GLU A 130 6.64 1.67 17.29
C GLU A 130 7.72 1.68 18.39
N ALA A 131 8.50 2.74 18.47
CA ALA A 131 9.52 2.86 19.51
C ALA A 131 8.95 2.75 20.93
N LEU A 132 7.79 3.35 21.19
CA LEU A 132 7.10 3.23 22.47
C LEU A 132 6.65 1.80 22.76
N ILE A 133 6.08 1.10 21.79
CA ILE A 133 5.66 -0.30 21.93
C ILE A 133 6.86 -1.18 22.26
N GLU A 134 7.98 -1.01 21.56
CA GLU A 134 9.16 -1.84 21.79
C GLU A 134 9.82 -1.57 23.15
N LEU A 135 9.65 -0.36 23.71
CA LEU A 135 10.08 0.03 25.05
C LEU A 135 9.08 -0.32 26.18
N ASP A 136 8.12 -1.21 25.94
CA ASP A 136 7.07 -1.61 26.90
C ASP A 136 6.18 -0.42 27.37
N ARG A 137 5.97 0.54 26.47
CA ARG A 137 5.15 1.75 26.68
C ARG A 137 3.98 1.79 25.69
N GLU A 138 3.38 0.64 25.41
CA GLU A 138 2.32 0.48 24.41
C GLU A 138 1.09 1.36 24.68
N LYS A 139 0.80 1.67 25.96
CA LYS A 139 -0.31 2.57 26.31
C LYS A 139 -0.10 3.99 25.80
N GLU A 140 1.14 4.44 25.71
CA GLU A 140 1.47 5.76 25.17
C GLU A 140 1.48 5.77 23.63
N ALA A 141 1.62 4.60 23.00
CA ALA A 141 1.51 4.45 21.55
C ALA A 141 0.05 4.49 21.04
N LEU A 142 -0.91 4.07 21.87
CA LEU A 142 -2.33 4.01 21.51
C LEU A 142 -2.88 5.34 20.96
N PRO A 143 -2.71 6.50 21.63
CA PRO A 143 -3.20 7.77 21.11
C PRO A 143 -2.52 8.19 19.80
N LEU A 144 -1.26 7.82 19.57
CA LEU A 144 -0.56 8.13 18.32
C LEU A 144 -1.13 7.34 17.14
N ILE A 145 -1.42 6.06 17.33
CA ILE A 145 -2.07 5.23 16.32
C ILE A 145 -3.48 5.75 16.06
N ASN A 146 -4.21 6.11 17.10
CA ASN A 146 -5.56 6.66 16.98
C ASN A 146 -5.59 8.04 16.30
N GLU A 147 -4.54 8.85 16.42
CA GLU A 147 -4.41 10.12 15.67
C GLU A 147 -4.47 9.87 14.16
N ILE A 148 -3.76 8.85 13.68
CA ILE A 148 -3.78 8.47 12.26
C ILE A 148 -5.16 7.96 11.84
N ARG A 149 -5.79 7.13 12.67
CA ARG A 149 -7.14 6.60 12.41
C ARG A 149 -8.20 7.69 12.42
N GLU A 150 -8.12 8.62 13.35
CA GLU A 150 -9.04 9.76 13.45
C GLU A 150 -8.93 10.67 12.19
N ARG A 151 -7.73 10.91 11.70
CA ARG A 151 -7.54 11.62 10.43
C ARG A 151 -8.17 10.83 9.27
N ALA A 152 -7.94 9.52 9.20
CA ALA A 152 -8.55 8.66 8.18
C ALA A 152 -10.07 8.70 8.26
N LYS A 153 -10.65 8.65 9.47
CA LYS A 153 -12.08 8.78 9.70
C LYS A 153 -12.64 10.11 9.20
N LYS A 154 -11.95 11.22 9.46
CA LYS A 154 -12.36 12.55 8.98
C LYS A 154 -12.29 12.69 7.46
N SER A 155 -11.49 11.87 6.78
CA SER A 155 -11.36 11.91 5.32
C SER A 155 -12.56 11.33 4.55
N THR A 156 -13.50 10.68 5.24
CA THR A 156 -14.70 10.12 4.62
C THR A 156 -15.56 11.17 3.91
N GLY A 157 -15.51 12.42 4.33
CA GLY A 157 -16.20 13.53 3.65
C GLY A 157 -15.71 13.78 2.21
N LEU A 158 -14.54 13.30 1.82
CA LEU A 158 -14.02 13.39 0.46
C LEU A 158 -14.51 12.25 -0.45
N ILE A 159 -15.06 11.20 0.14
CA ILE A 159 -15.51 9.97 -0.54
C ILE A 159 -16.96 9.67 -0.24
N ASP A 160 -17.81 10.68 -0.32
CA ASP A 160 -19.26 10.61 -0.04
C ASP A 160 -20.02 9.60 -0.90
N TYR A 161 -19.38 9.08 -1.95
CA TYR A 161 -19.86 8.00 -2.82
C TYR A 161 -19.56 6.59 -2.27
N ALA A 162 -18.80 6.47 -1.21
CA ALA A 162 -18.38 5.18 -0.63
C ALA A 162 -19.24 4.85 0.61
N GLU A 163 -20.30 4.08 0.42
CA GLU A 163 -21.29 3.76 1.47
C GLU A 163 -20.82 2.64 2.43
N ASN A 164 -19.77 1.91 2.06
CA ASN A 164 -19.28 0.74 2.79
C ASN A 164 -18.05 1.02 3.67
N VAL A 165 -17.73 2.28 3.92
CA VAL A 165 -16.62 2.64 4.81
C VAL A 165 -16.99 2.45 6.27
N ASP A 166 -16.06 1.85 7.03
CA ASP A 166 -16.20 1.66 8.47
C ASP A 166 -14.80 1.70 9.12
N ILE A 167 -14.61 2.62 10.05
CA ILE A 167 -13.35 2.78 10.79
C ILE A 167 -13.63 3.17 12.23
N ALA A 168 -13.10 2.40 13.18
CA ALA A 168 -13.14 2.67 14.60
C ALA A 168 -11.75 3.02 15.15
N LEU A 169 -11.71 3.77 16.24
CA LEU A 169 -10.50 3.93 17.03
C LEU A 169 -10.29 2.68 17.89
N TYR A 170 -9.05 2.36 18.22
CA TYR A 170 -8.75 1.34 19.20
C TYR A 170 -9.08 1.88 20.61
N VAL A 171 -9.84 1.13 21.36
CA VAL A 171 -10.21 1.46 22.75
C VAL A 171 -9.94 0.24 23.62
N ASP A 172 -8.92 0.37 24.47
CA ASP A 172 -8.50 -0.72 25.36
C ASP A 172 -9.63 -1.22 26.24
N ASN A 173 -9.77 -2.54 26.38
CA ASN A 173 -10.83 -3.24 27.12
C ASN A 173 -12.26 -2.97 26.61
N VAL A 174 -12.43 -2.40 25.41
CA VAL A 174 -13.74 -2.18 24.77
C VAL A 174 -13.82 -2.94 23.45
N ASN A 175 -12.96 -2.61 22.49
CA ASN A 175 -12.94 -3.25 21.17
C ASN A 175 -11.60 -3.96 20.88
N CYS A 176 -10.65 -3.88 21.77
CA CYS A 176 -9.39 -4.61 21.72
C CYS A 176 -8.82 -4.84 23.13
N ASN A 177 -7.87 -5.74 23.24
CA ASN A 177 -7.04 -5.92 24.43
C ASN A 177 -5.65 -5.37 24.11
N TRP A 178 -5.36 -4.13 24.56
CA TRP A 178 -4.17 -3.37 24.17
C TRP A 178 -2.93 -3.84 24.95
N THR A 179 -2.51 -5.05 24.68
CA THR A 179 -1.24 -5.62 25.15
C THR A 179 -0.12 -5.32 24.15
N LYS A 180 1.15 -5.41 24.56
CA LYS A 180 2.30 -5.20 23.66
C LYS A 180 2.23 -6.04 22.38
N PRO A 181 1.91 -7.36 22.40
CA PRO A 181 1.75 -8.13 21.17
C PRO A 181 0.65 -7.59 20.25
N TYR A 182 -0.50 -7.24 20.80
CA TYR A 182 -1.61 -6.67 20.02
C TYR A 182 -1.24 -5.29 19.44
N ALA A 183 -0.66 -4.41 20.26
CA ALA A 183 -0.24 -3.08 19.85
C ALA A 183 0.80 -3.14 18.71
N ARG A 184 1.75 -4.10 18.78
CA ARG A 184 2.72 -4.35 17.71
C ARG A 184 2.04 -4.76 16.41
N GLU A 185 1.08 -5.68 16.46
CA GLU A 185 0.35 -6.11 15.28
C GLU A 185 -0.52 -4.97 14.72
N ALA A 186 -1.23 -4.24 15.57
CA ALA A 186 -2.01 -3.07 15.19
C ALA A 186 -1.14 -2.00 14.53
N LEU A 187 0.04 -1.69 15.09
CA LEU A 187 1.00 -0.77 14.49
C LEU A 187 1.46 -1.23 13.10
N ARG A 188 1.86 -2.49 12.96
CA ARG A 188 2.30 -3.07 11.68
C ARG A 188 1.21 -2.98 10.63
N TRP A 189 -0.03 -3.16 11.06
CA TRP A 189 -1.20 -3.03 10.20
C TRP A 189 -1.47 -1.57 9.81
N GLU A 190 -1.42 -0.65 10.79
CA GLU A 190 -1.59 0.78 10.50
C GLU A 190 -0.52 1.29 9.53
N ARG A 191 0.75 0.89 9.68
CA ARG A 191 1.80 1.23 8.71
C ARG A 191 1.49 0.66 7.33
N ARG A 192 0.99 -0.59 7.26
CA ARG A 192 0.61 -1.22 5.99
C ARG A 192 -0.49 -0.44 5.26
N LEU A 193 -1.56 -0.06 5.97
CA LEU A 193 -2.70 0.64 5.38
C LEU A 193 -2.38 2.11 5.07
N GLU A 194 -1.72 2.79 6.00
CA GLU A 194 -1.41 4.21 5.89
C GLU A 194 -0.38 4.50 4.81
N LEU A 195 0.70 3.71 4.76
CA LEU A 195 1.85 3.91 3.87
C LEU A 195 1.79 3.02 2.62
N ALA A 196 0.65 2.37 2.37
CA ALA A 196 0.45 1.55 1.18
C ALA A 196 0.75 2.35 -0.10
N MET A 197 1.42 1.74 -1.06
CA MET A 197 1.86 2.33 -2.34
C MET A 197 2.89 3.48 -2.20
N GLU A 198 3.52 3.64 -1.03
CA GLU A 198 4.59 4.64 -0.77
C GLU A 198 5.98 3.99 -0.63
N SER A 199 6.12 2.74 -1.05
CA SER A 199 7.38 1.96 -1.06
C SER A 199 7.97 1.62 0.33
N GLN A 200 7.26 1.87 1.43
CA GLN A 200 7.76 1.63 2.79
C GLN A 200 7.68 0.15 3.21
N ARG A 201 6.71 -0.61 2.68
CA ARG A 201 6.36 -1.95 3.18
C ARG A 201 7.53 -2.93 3.16
N PHE A 202 8.32 -2.97 2.11
CA PHE A 202 9.46 -3.88 2.01
C PHE A 202 10.48 -3.64 3.12
N PHE A 203 10.85 -2.38 3.34
CA PHE A 203 11.80 -2.00 4.38
C PHE A 203 11.27 -2.31 5.78
N ASP A 204 9.98 -2.11 6.02
CA ASP A 204 9.34 -2.50 7.28
C ASP A 204 9.44 -4.01 7.52
N LEU A 205 9.12 -4.83 6.52
CA LEU A 205 9.19 -6.29 6.64
C LEU A 205 10.61 -6.79 6.91
N VAL A 206 11.61 -6.19 6.22
CA VAL A 206 13.03 -6.53 6.39
C VAL A 206 13.50 -6.17 7.81
N ARG A 207 13.28 -4.93 8.25
CA ARG A 207 13.73 -4.49 9.59
C ARG A 207 13.00 -5.17 10.75
N TRP A 208 11.77 -5.67 10.52
CA TRP A 208 11.05 -6.50 11.49
C TRP A 208 11.48 -7.97 11.46
N GLY A 209 12.32 -8.38 10.50
CA GLY A 209 12.81 -9.74 10.36
C GLY A 209 11.74 -10.76 9.92
N ILE A 210 10.69 -10.30 9.26
CA ILE A 210 9.54 -11.12 8.84
C ILE A 210 9.34 -11.14 7.31
N ALA A 211 10.28 -10.59 6.54
CA ALA A 211 10.15 -10.47 5.09
C ALA A 211 9.95 -11.84 4.41
N ASP A 212 10.73 -12.83 4.80
CA ASP A 212 10.67 -14.18 4.23
C ASP A 212 9.29 -14.83 4.41
N SER A 213 8.75 -14.80 5.62
CA SER A 213 7.45 -15.41 5.90
C SER A 213 6.30 -14.67 5.21
N VAL A 214 6.29 -13.34 5.30
CA VAL A 214 5.19 -12.52 4.74
C VAL A 214 5.21 -12.53 3.22
N ILE A 215 6.39 -12.38 2.59
CA ILE A 215 6.50 -12.31 1.12
C ILE A 215 6.23 -13.67 0.49
N ASN A 216 6.76 -14.77 1.05
CA ASN A 216 6.46 -16.10 0.54
C ASN A 216 4.99 -16.48 0.70
N THR A 217 4.34 -16.08 1.80
CA THR A 217 2.89 -16.24 1.96
C THR A 217 2.13 -15.44 0.89
N PHE A 218 2.52 -14.19 0.65
CA PHE A 218 1.94 -13.35 -0.40
C PHE A 218 2.08 -13.99 -1.79
N TYR A 219 3.26 -14.51 -2.17
CA TYR A 219 3.45 -15.19 -3.45
C TYR A 219 2.53 -16.39 -3.60
N LYS A 220 2.43 -17.22 -2.56
CA LYS A 220 1.53 -18.38 -2.57
C LYS A 220 0.06 -18.01 -2.72
N GLU A 221 -0.37 -16.91 -2.09
CA GLU A 221 -1.76 -16.44 -2.14
C GLU A 221 -2.11 -15.75 -3.45
N GLU A 222 -1.16 -15.02 -4.04
CA GLU A 222 -1.38 -14.28 -5.30
C GLU A 222 -1.10 -15.11 -6.56
N ALA A 223 -0.32 -16.20 -6.50
CA ALA A 223 0.00 -17.05 -7.64
C ALA A 223 -1.26 -17.54 -8.41
N PRO A 224 -2.36 -17.97 -7.76
CA PRO A 224 -3.58 -18.34 -8.48
C PRO A 224 -4.21 -17.20 -9.29
N LYS A 225 -3.89 -15.95 -8.93
CA LYS A 225 -4.40 -14.73 -9.58
C LYS A 225 -3.42 -14.15 -10.59
N ARG A 226 -2.12 -14.46 -10.44
CA ARG A 226 -1.00 -13.91 -11.21
C ARG A 226 0.05 -14.97 -11.42
N THR A 227 0.06 -15.60 -12.56
CA THR A 227 0.93 -16.76 -12.89
C THR A 227 2.43 -16.45 -12.77
N TYR A 228 2.84 -15.18 -12.91
CA TYR A 228 4.25 -14.82 -12.72
C TYR A 228 4.75 -14.93 -11.26
N TYR A 229 3.87 -15.22 -10.30
CA TYR A 229 4.26 -15.54 -8.93
C TYR A 229 4.43 -17.06 -8.68
N GLU A 230 4.11 -17.94 -9.63
CA GLU A 230 4.16 -19.38 -9.42
C GLU A 230 5.53 -19.87 -8.94
N ASP A 231 6.60 -19.36 -9.56
CA ASP A 231 7.99 -19.70 -9.19
C ASP A 231 8.66 -18.63 -8.32
N ALA A 232 7.92 -17.64 -7.86
CA ALA A 232 8.47 -16.56 -7.05
C ALA A 232 8.81 -17.04 -5.64
N HIS A 233 10.04 -16.78 -5.22
CA HIS A 233 10.52 -17.15 -3.91
C HIS A 233 11.39 -16.04 -3.30
N PHE A 234 11.17 -15.76 -2.02
CA PHE A 234 12.00 -14.85 -1.23
C PHE A 234 12.98 -15.68 -0.40
N GLU A 235 14.25 -15.57 -0.69
CA GLU A 235 15.32 -16.27 0.04
C GLU A 235 15.85 -15.36 1.16
N LYS A 236 15.66 -15.80 2.41
CA LYS A 236 16.13 -15.08 3.59
C LYS A 236 17.65 -14.89 3.58
N ASN A 237 18.10 -13.74 4.05
CA ASN A 237 19.47 -13.27 4.10
C ASN A 237 20.09 -12.97 2.73
N ARG A 238 19.39 -13.18 1.64
CA ARG A 238 19.80 -12.84 0.28
C ARG A 238 18.89 -11.79 -0.34
N ALA A 239 17.59 -12.07 -0.40
CA ALA A 239 16.64 -11.24 -1.12
C ALA A 239 16.31 -9.89 -0.42
N GLU A 240 16.77 -9.70 0.82
CA GLU A 240 16.76 -8.40 1.50
C GLU A 240 17.74 -7.40 0.87
N TYR A 241 18.71 -7.88 0.12
CA TYR A 241 19.78 -7.10 -0.49
C TYR A 241 19.73 -7.22 -2.01
N VAL A 242 20.37 -6.28 -2.69
CA VAL A 242 20.63 -6.37 -4.13
C VAL A 242 22.11 -6.68 -4.37
N PRO A 243 22.49 -7.34 -5.48
CA PRO A 243 23.88 -7.58 -5.79
C PRO A 243 24.62 -6.25 -6.02
N ILE A 244 25.85 -6.17 -5.52
CA ILE A 244 26.74 -5.06 -5.86
C ILE A 244 27.19 -5.27 -7.32
N PRO A 245 27.05 -4.26 -8.21
CA PRO A 245 27.48 -4.39 -9.59
C PRO A 245 28.97 -4.80 -9.68
N GLN A 246 29.28 -5.81 -10.50
CA GLN A 246 30.65 -6.33 -10.63
C GLN A 246 31.67 -5.25 -10.99
N GLN A 247 31.24 -4.25 -11.78
CA GLN A 247 32.09 -3.12 -12.11
C GLN A 247 32.54 -2.33 -10.87
N GLN A 248 31.66 -2.16 -9.88
CA GLN A 248 32.00 -1.47 -8.62
C GLN A 248 32.97 -2.29 -7.77
N ILE A 249 32.81 -3.61 -7.73
CA ILE A 249 33.77 -4.51 -7.05
C ILE A 249 35.16 -4.38 -7.70
N ASN A 250 35.20 -4.43 -9.03
CA ASN A 250 36.47 -4.31 -9.78
C ASN A 250 37.12 -2.93 -9.58
N PHE A 251 36.33 -1.86 -9.68
CA PHE A 251 36.76 -0.48 -9.49
C PHE A 251 37.34 -0.25 -8.09
N SER A 252 36.74 -0.84 -7.07
CA SER A 252 37.20 -0.76 -5.68
C SER A 252 38.44 -1.63 -5.41
N LYS A 253 39.04 -2.26 -6.43
CA LYS A 253 40.15 -3.22 -6.29
C LYS A 253 39.83 -4.33 -5.28
N GLN A 254 38.64 -4.87 -5.33
CA GLN A 254 38.14 -5.95 -4.45
C GLN A 254 37.97 -5.55 -2.96
N VAL A 255 37.96 -4.27 -2.64
CA VAL A 255 37.61 -3.81 -1.29
C VAL A 255 36.13 -4.11 -0.99
N TYR A 256 35.24 -3.88 -1.97
CA TYR A 256 33.83 -4.29 -1.85
C TYR A 256 33.73 -5.81 -2.04
N LYS A 257 33.06 -6.44 -1.11
CA LYS A 257 32.72 -7.85 -1.18
C LYS A 257 31.25 -7.97 -1.61
N GLN A 258 30.95 -8.94 -2.47
CA GLN A 258 29.58 -9.21 -2.88
C GLN A 258 28.69 -9.57 -1.69
N ASN A 259 27.44 -9.18 -1.75
CA ASN A 259 26.44 -9.60 -0.78
C ASN A 259 26.26 -11.12 -0.83
N TYR A 260 25.88 -11.70 0.31
CA TYR A 260 25.66 -13.14 0.42
C TYR A 260 24.69 -13.65 -0.65
N GLY A 261 25.00 -14.76 -1.28
CA GLY A 261 24.17 -15.44 -2.27
C GLY A 261 24.23 -14.87 -3.70
N TYR A 262 25.12 -13.90 -3.97
CA TYR A 262 25.31 -13.32 -5.30
C TYR A 262 26.72 -13.51 -5.82
#